data_d9dfcdb19b87e6823922433a08a72234
#
_entry.id   d9dfcdb19b87e6823922433a08a72234
#
_cell.length_a   1.000
_cell.length_b   1.000
_cell.length_c   1.000
_cell.angle_alpha   90.00
_cell.angle_beta   90.00
_cell.angle_gamma   90.00
#
_symmetry.space_group_name_H-M   'P 1'
#
loop_
_entity.id
_entity.type
_entity.pdbx_description
1 polymer ?
#
loop_
_entity_poly.entity_id
_entity_poly.type
_entity_poly.pdbx_seq_one_letter_code
_entity_poly.pdbx_strand_id
1 'polypeptide(L)' 'SATYGRPIVIEDKAWIGINSTILPGVRIGYGAIVGAGSVVTKDVPPMTVVAGNPAKFIKKIETGKGINDKLD' A
#
# COMPACT_ATOMS: atom_id res chain seq x y z
N SER A 1 -8.11 13.53 -25.33
CA SER A 1 -6.91 13.74 -24.88
C SER A 1 -6.38 12.62 -24.04
N ALA A 2 -5.23 12.71 -23.85
CA ALA A 2 -4.56 11.68 -23.20
C ALA A 2 -4.72 11.74 -21.74
N THR A 3 -5.85 11.97 -21.34
CA THR A 3 -6.05 12.12 -19.96
C THR A 3 -6.60 10.92 -19.33
N TYR A 4 -6.51 9.82 -20.02
CA TYR A 4 -6.89 8.64 -19.39
C TYR A 4 -6.01 8.43 -18.27
N GLY A 5 -6.34 7.91 -17.33
CA GLY A 5 -5.62 7.74 -16.16
C GLY A 5 -4.21 7.28 -16.38
N ARG A 6 -3.34 7.65 -15.52
CA ARG A 6 -1.99 7.16 -15.56
C ARG A 6 -1.97 5.76 -14.97
N PRO A 7 -0.98 4.97 -15.34
CA PRO A 7 -0.94 3.60 -14.87
C PRO A 7 -0.82 3.53 -13.36
N ILE A 8 -1.43 2.50 -12.81
CA ILE A 8 -1.23 2.15 -11.42
C ILE A 8 -0.09 1.15 -11.40
N VAL A 9 0.85 1.34 -10.51
CA VAL A 9 1.99 0.44 -10.38
C VAL A 9 1.93 -0.20 -9.01
N ILE A 10 1.89 -1.52 -8.96
CA ILE A 10 1.92 -2.24 -7.71
C ILE A 10 3.16 -3.11 -7.72
N GLU A 11 4.09 -2.81 -6.83
CA GLU A 11 5.36 -3.48 -6.82
C GLU A 11 5.27 -4.82 -6.11
N ASP A 12 6.35 -5.60 -6.22
CA ASP A 12 6.35 -6.95 -5.69
C ASP A 12 6.03 -6.97 -4.21
N LYS A 13 5.38 -8.02 -3.80
CA LYS A 13 5.07 -8.29 -2.39
C LYS A 13 4.10 -7.31 -1.77
N ALA A 14 3.58 -6.37 -2.52
CA ALA A 14 2.55 -5.48 -1.99
C ALA A 14 1.27 -6.29 -1.77
N TRP A 15 0.54 -5.93 -0.74
CA TRP A 15 -0.70 -6.63 -0.41
C TRP A 15 -1.82 -5.61 -0.35
N ILE A 16 -2.85 -5.84 -1.15
CA ILE A 16 -3.97 -4.90 -1.26
C ILE A 16 -5.19 -5.55 -0.65
N GLY A 17 -5.73 -4.94 0.38
CA GLY A 17 -6.91 -5.48 1.04
C GLY A 17 -8.13 -5.43 0.15
N ILE A 18 -9.07 -6.31 0.45
CA ILE A 18 -10.28 -6.45 -0.35
C ILE A 18 -11.04 -5.13 -0.42
N ASN A 19 -11.64 -4.87 -1.55
CA ASN A 19 -12.48 -3.68 -1.76
C ASN A 19 -11.73 -2.36 -1.64
N SER A 20 -10.43 -2.39 -1.86
CA SER A 20 -9.68 -1.14 -1.90
C SER A 20 -9.78 -0.52 -3.28
N THR A 21 -9.66 0.79 -3.32
CA THR A 21 -9.65 1.56 -4.55
C THR A 21 -8.31 2.26 -4.65
N ILE A 22 -7.64 2.08 -5.78
CA ILE A 22 -6.36 2.73 -6.03
C ILE A 22 -6.57 3.71 -7.16
N LEU A 23 -6.26 4.96 -6.94
CA LEU A 23 -6.49 5.97 -7.96
C LEU A 23 -5.44 5.89 -9.07
N PRO A 24 -5.79 6.35 -10.26
CA PRO A 24 -4.83 6.33 -11.37
C PRO A 24 -3.54 7.04 -11.01
N GLY A 25 -2.44 6.50 -11.47
CA GLY A 25 -1.14 7.11 -11.29
C GLY A 25 -0.47 6.81 -9.97
N VAL A 26 -1.14 6.10 -9.08
CA VAL A 26 -0.58 5.77 -7.77
C VAL A 26 0.39 4.61 -7.88
N ARG A 27 1.49 4.70 -7.15
CA ARG A 27 2.44 3.61 -7.04
C ARG A 27 2.36 3.04 -5.63
N ILE A 28 2.20 1.73 -5.54
CA ILE A 28 2.23 1.03 -4.26
C ILE A 28 3.59 0.35 -4.17
N GLY A 29 4.38 0.74 -3.20
CA GLY A 29 5.76 0.31 -3.10
C GLY A 29 5.91 -1.13 -2.66
N TYR A 30 7.13 -1.63 -2.84
CA TYR A 30 7.47 -3.01 -2.54
C TYR A 30 7.04 -3.36 -1.11
N GLY A 31 6.34 -4.46 -0.96
CA GLY A 31 5.99 -4.95 0.37
C GLY A 31 4.99 -4.11 1.14
N ALA A 32 4.44 -3.06 0.53
CA ALA A 32 3.48 -2.23 1.22
C ALA A 32 2.18 -2.97 1.45
N ILE A 33 1.41 -2.54 2.42
CA ILE A 33 0.13 -3.15 2.74
C ILE A 33 -0.93 -2.07 2.73
N VAL A 34 -2.00 -2.33 2.02
CA VAL A 34 -3.16 -1.44 1.97
C VAL A 34 -4.31 -2.15 2.68
N GLY A 35 -4.82 -1.55 3.72
CA GLY A 35 -5.91 -2.16 4.48
C GLY A 35 -7.17 -2.27 3.66
N ALA A 36 -8.04 -3.21 4.04
CA ALA A 36 -9.26 -3.46 3.30
C ALA A 36 -10.13 -2.21 3.24
N GLY A 37 -10.79 -2.00 2.12
CA GLY A 37 -11.73 -0.90 1.97
C GLY A 37 -11.10 0.47 1.89
N SER A 38 -9.80 0.55 1.65
CA SER A 38 -9.10 1.82 1.61
C SER A 38 -9.24 2.49 0.26
N VAL A 39 -9.10 3.80 0.25
CA VAL A 39 -9.05 4.57 -0.99
C VAL A 39 -7.68 5.23 -1.05
N VAL A 40 -6.82 4.72 -1.90
CA VAL A 40 -5.43 5.17 -1.97
C VAL A 40 -5.30 6.25 -3.01
N THR A 41 -5.01 7.45 -2.56
CA THR A 41 -4.97 8.62 -3.42
C THR A 41 -3.55 9.11 -3.69
N LYS A 42 -2.56 8.59 -2.97
CA LYS A 42 -1.17 9.00 -3.12
C LYS A 42 -0.28 7.78 -3.09
N ASP A 43 0.91 7.93 -3.60
CA ASP A 43 1.88 6.84 -3.60
C ASP A 43 2.08 6.31 -2.19
N VAL A 44 2.29 5.01 -2.10
CA VAL A 44 2.57 4.36 -0.83
C VAL A 44 4.02 3.91 -0.84
N PRO A 45 4.83 4.39 0.08
CA PRO A 45 6.24 4.00 0.11
C PRO A 45 6.39 2.51 0.39
N PRO A 46 7.54 1.94 0.04
CA PRO A 46 7.79 0.54 0.33
C PRO A 46 7.64 0.24 1.81
N MET A 47 7.26 -0.97 2.10
CA MET A 47 7.22 -1.51 3.47
C MET A 47 6.43 -0.61 4.41
N THR A 48 5.31 -0.11 3.93
CA THR A 48 4.47 0.81 4.68
C THR A 48 3.05 0.31 4.68
N VAL A 49 2.38 0.45 5.80
CA VAL A 49 0.96 0.10 5.93
C VAL A 49 0.15 1.38 5.87
N VAL A 50 -0.83 1.40 4.98
CA VAL A 50 -1.78 2.51 4.91
C VAL A 50 -3.19 1.94 4.97
N ALA A 51 -4.13 2.76 5.41
CA ALA A 51 -5.53 2.34 5.46
C ALA A 51 -6.43 3.56 5.57
N GLY A 52 -7.68 3.37 5.19
CA GLY A 52 -8.71 4.38 5.35
C GLY A 52 -9.10 5.05 4.06
N ASN A 53 -9.99 6.01 4.16
CA ASN A 53 -10.49 6.78 3.02
C ASN A 53 -10.46 8.27 3.36
N PRO A 54 -9.50 9.03 2.86
CA PRO A 54 -8.38 8.55 2.07
C PRO A 54 -7.39 7.78 2.94
N ALA A 55 -6.63 6.90 2.32
CA ALA A 55 -5.69 6.08 3.06
C ALA A 55 -4.61 6.95 3.68
N LYS A 56 -4.28 6.64 4.92
CA LYS A 56 -3.28 7.36 5.67
C LYS A 56 -2.25 6.39 6.21
N PHE A 57 -1.09 6.91 6.50
CA PHE A 57 -0.01 6.12 7.07
C PHE A 57 -0.44 5.50 8.39
N ILE A 58 -0.18 4.22 8.55
CA ILE A 58 -0.41 3.52 9.80
C ILE A 58 0.94 3.25 10.47
N LYS A 59 1.83 2.58 9.77
CA LYS A 59 3.13 2.25 10.33
C LYS A 59 4.05 1.74 9.26
N LYS A 60 5.33 1.69 9.59
CA LYS A 60 6.31 1.02 8.76
C LYS A 60 6.37 -0.44 9.16
N ILE A 61 6.58 -1.30 8.17
CA ILE A 61 6.74 -2.72 8.42
C ILE A 61 8.20 -2.95 8.73
N GLU A 62 8.45 -3.55 9.88
CA GLU A 62 9.80 -3.92 10.21
C GLU A 62 10.02 -5.35 9.80
N THR A 63 11.18 -5.62 9.25
CA THR A 63 11.47 -6.94 8.73
C THR A 63 12.52 -7.60 9.57
N GLY A 64 12.73 -8.85 9.30
CA GLY A 64 13.82 -9.57 9.89
C GLY A 64 13.52 -9.95 11.30
N LYS A 65 14.43 -9.63 12.18
CA LYS A 65 14.34 -10.15 13.52
C LYS A 65 13.09 -9.75 14.25
N GLY A 66 12.49 -8.66 13.88
CA GLY A 66 11.31 -8.24 14.58
C GLY A 66 10.20 -9.24 14.50
N ILE A 67 10.07 -9.88 13.39
CA ILE A 67 9.03 -10.87 13.21
C ILE A 67 9.29 -12.07 14.07
N ASN A 68 10.53 -12.51 14.11
CA ASN A 68 10.88 -13.65 14.91
C ASN A 68 10.62 -13.39 16.38
N ASP A 69 10.94 -12.22 16.82
CA ASP A 69 10.71 -11.88 18.20
C ASP A 69 9.26 -11.96 18.55
N LYS A 70 8.42 -11.56 17.65
CA LYS A 70 7.01 -11.60 17.94
C LYS A 70 6.47 -13.00 18.00
N LEU A 71 7.03 -13.87 17.23
CA LEU A 71 6.54 -15.23 17.21
C LEU A 71 6.94 -15.98 18.46
N ASP A 72 7.91 -15.52 19.11
CA ASP A 72 8.32 -16.13 20.37
C ASP A 72 7.38 -15.75 21.51
#